data_c5e73145bd9b3109329e34ab1c644993
#
_entry.id   c5e73145bd9b3109329e34ab1c644993
#
_cell.length_a   1.000
_cell.length_b   1.000
_cell.length_c   1.000
_cell.angle_alpha   90.00
_cell.angle_beta   90.00
_cell.angle_gamma   90.00
#
_symmetry.space_group_name_H-M   'P 1'
#
loop_
_entity.id
_entity.type
_entity.pdbx_description
1 polymer ?
#
loop_
_entity_poly.entity_id
_entity_poly.type
_entity_poly.pdbx_seq_one_letter_code
_entity_poly.pdbx_strand_id
1 'polypeptide(L)'
;MMEGMSTTTILYGIPNCDTVKKARAWLSERSLEYVFHDFKKQGISLEQLRAWCETLGVDQVLNRKGTTWRALTPTQQETASNFESALRLMQEHTSLIKRPVVAWSSGEASTLTVGFSPVTWMQHCDS
;
A
#
# COMPACT_ATOMS: atom_id res chain seq x y z
N MET A 1 18.09 -20.98 -11.30
CA MET A 1 17.70 -20.53 -11.21
C MET A 1 17.39 -19.75 -10.53
N MET A 2 17.21 -19.07 -10.44
CA MET A 2 16.93 -18.22 -9.91
C MET A 2 15.84 -18.19 -9.33
N GLU A 3 15.41 -18.81 -9.00
CA GLU A 3 14.34 -18.88 -8.43
C GLU A 3 14.20 -18.05 -7.38
N GLY A 4 15.04 -17.78 -6.67
CA GLY A 4 14.98 -16.87 -5.60
C GLY A 4 14.39 -15.57 -6.01
N MET A 5 14.23 -15.43 -7.27
CA MET A 5 13.69 -14.24 -7.77
C MET A 5 12.21 -14.24 -7.76
N SER A 6 11.65 -14.93 -6.88
CA SER A 6 10.23 -14.92 -6.80
C SER A 6 9.70 -13.53 -6.86
N THR A 7 8.92 -13.25 -7.82
CA THR A 7 8.42 -11.92 -8.03
C THR A 7 6.93 -11.94 -7.83
N THR A 8 6.52 -12.33 -6.65
CA THR A 8 5.12 -12.38 -6.32
C THR A 8 4.58 -10.98 -6.10
N THR A 9 3.48 -10.66 -6.76
CA THR A 9 2.79 -9.41 -6.54
C THR A 9 2.12 -9.46 -5.17
N ILE A 10 2.27 -8.40 -4.39
CA ILE A 10 1.68 -8.33 -3.06
C ILE A 10 0.75 -7.13 -3.00
N LEU A 11 -0.48 -7.36 -2.61
CA LEU A 11 -1.47 -6.29 -2.43
C LEU A 11 -1.65 -6.08 -0.94
N TYR A 12 -1.33 -4.87 -0.49
CA TYR A 12 -1.44 -4.52 0.93
C TYR A 12 -2.72 -3.73 1.16
N GLY A 13 -3.48 -4.11 2.15
CA GLY A 13 -4.70 -3.40 2.46
C GLY A 13 -5.41 -3.98 3.66
N ILE A 14 -6.70 -3.68 3.76
CA ILE A 14 -7.55 -4.26 4.78
C ILE A 14 -8.74 -4.89 4.08
N PRO A 15 -9.24 -6.03 4.60
CA PRO A 15 -10.31 -6.74 3.88
C PRO A 15 -11.63 -5.99 3.85
N ASN A 16 -11.85 -5.13 4.82
CA ASN A 16 -13.12 -4.43 4.94
C ASN A 16 -13.08 -3.06 4.29
N CYS A 17 -12.56 -2.99 3.08
CA CYS A 17 -12.43 -1.74 2.34
C CYS A 17 -12.93 -1.96 0.92
N ASP A 18 -13.89 -1.16 0.48
CA ASP A 18 -14.49 -1.34 -0.84
C ASP A 18 -13.49 -1.25 -1.96
N THR A 19 -12.56 -0.30 -1.87
CA THR A 19 -11.53 -0.17 -2.90
C THR A 19 -10.64 -1.39 -2.96
N VAL A 20 -10.29 -1.94 -1.80
CA VAL A 20 -9.47 -3.14 -1.75
C VAL A 20 -10.22 -4.33 -2.33
N LYS A 21 -11.53 -4.43 -2.02
CA LYS A 21 -12.34 -5.52 -2.57
C LYS A 21 -12.41 -5.45 -4.08
N LYS A 22 -12.59 -4.25 -4.62
CA LYS A 22 -12.62 -4.07 -6.08
C LYS A 22 -11.29 -4.40 -6.71
N ALA A 23 -10.20 -4.00 -6.05
CA ALA A 23 -8.87 -4.27 -6.55
C ALA A 23 -8.59 -5.77 -6.60
N ARG A 24 -8.98 -6.48 -5.54
CA ARG A 24 -8.76 -7.92 -5.49
C ARG A 24 -9.59 -8.64 -6.55
N ALA A 25 -10.82 -8.19 -6.75
CA ALA A 25 -11.68 -8.77 -7.77
C ALA A 25 -11.07 -8.55 -9.17
N TRP A 26 -10.54 -7.37 -9.40
CA TRP A 26 -9.92 -7.06 -10.68
C TRP A 26 -8.77 -8.01 -10.99
N LEU A 27 -7.92 -8.25 -9.99
CA LEU A 27 -6.79 -9.17 -10.17
C LEU A 27 -7.27 -10.59 -10.41
N SER A 28 -8.27 -11.03 -9.64
CA SER A 28 -8.80 -12.39 -9.77
C SER A 28 -9.47 -12.60 -11.11
N GLU A 29 -10.19 -11.62 -11.61
CA GLU A 29 -10.87 -11.74 -12.90
C GLU A 29 -9.88 -11.90 -14.04
N ARG A 30 -8.66 -11.42 -13.86
CA ARG A 30 -7.62 -11.55 -14.87
C ARG A 30 -6.68 -12.71 -14.60
N SER A 31 -7.03 -13.55 -13.62
CA SER A 31 -6.24 -14.72 -13.24
C SER A 31 -4.81 -14.35 -12.86
N LEU A 32 -4.64 -13.19 -12.28
CA LEU A 32 -3.34 -12.74 -11.82
C LEU A 32 -3.13 -13.20 -10.39
N GLU A 33 -2.03 -13.86 -10.15
CA GLU A 33 -1.71 -14.33 -8.81
C GLU A 33 -1.16 -13.19 -7.97
N TYR A 34 -1.57 -13.15 -6.74
CA TYR A 34 -1.06 -12.16 -5.81
C TYR A 34 -1.23 -12.66 -4.38
N VAL A 35 -0.48 -12.06 -3.48
CA VAL A 35 -0.61 -12.34 -2.05
C VAL A 35 -1.30 -11.14 -1.43
N PHE A 36 -2.29 -11.39 -0.59
CA PHE A 36 -2.97 -10.32 0.13
C PHE A 36 -2.33 -10.16 1.50
N HIS A 37 -1.75 -8.98 1.74
CA HIS A 37 -1.17 -8.64 3.04
C HIS A 37 -2.19 -7.80 3.80
N ASP A 38 -2.74 -8.37 4.86
CA ASP A 38 -3.79 -7.73 5.65
C ASP A 38 -3.16 -6.93 6.78
N PHE A 39 -3.22 -5.60 6.68
CA PHE A 39 -2.67 -4.72 7.71
C PHE A 39 -3.23 -5.00 9.08
N LYS A 40 -4.50 -5.40 9.16
CA LYS A 40 -5.13 -5.64 10.46
C LYS A 40 -4.55 -6.86 11.16
N LYS A 41 -4.16 -7.86 10.40
CA LYS A 41 -3.63 -9.09 10.98
C LYS A 41 -2.12 -9.07 11.08
N GLN A 42 -1.46 -8.52 10.09
CA GLN A 42 -0.01 -8.61 9.98
C GLN A 42 0.72 -7.31 10.28
N GLY A 43 0.00 -6.19 10.28
CA GLY A 43 0.62 -4.91 10.50
C GLY A 43 1.56 -4.53 9.37
N ILE A 44 2.46 -3.63 9.65
CA ILE A 44 3.46 -3.20 8.67
C ILE A 44 4.67 -2.71 9.44
N SER A 45 5.86 -3.01 8.96
CA SER A 45 7.09 -2.59 9.63
C SER A 45 7.43 -1.15 9.27
N LEU A 46 8.16 -0.49 10.16
CA LEU A 46 8.63 0.86 9.88
C LEU A 46 9.58 0.88 8.69
N GLU A 47 10.38 -0.17 8.55
CA GLU A 47 11.31 -0.26 7.42
C GLU A 47 10.56 -0.27 6.09
N GLN A 48 9.48 -1.01 6.02
CA GLN A 48 8.70 -1.08 4.80
C GLN A 48 8.00 0.23 4.51
N LEU A 49 7.42 0.85 5.53
CA LEU A 49 6.79 2.16 5.37
C LEU A 49 7.82 3.20 4.92
N ARG A 50 9.03 3.13 5.49
CA ARG A 50 10.09 4.05 5.10
C ARG A 50 10.41 3.89 3.62
N ALA A 51 10.56 2.64 3.17
CA ALA A 51 10.86 2.38 1.77
C ALA A 51 9.76 2.91 0.86
N TRP A 52 8.50 2.70 1.24
CA TRP A 52 7.37 3.20 0.46
C TRP A 52 7.38 4.73 0.38
N CYS A 53 7.62 5.38 1.50
CA CYS A 53 7.58 6.84 1.53
C CYS A 53 8.80 7.45 0.85
N GLU A 54 9.93 6.77 0.87
CA GLU A 54 11.09 7.24 0.14
C GLU A 54 10.90 7.11 -1.37
N THR A 55 10.18 6.07 -1.77
CA THR A 55 9.93 5.83 -3.19
C THR A 55 8.82 6.70 -3.74
N LEU A 56 7.72 6.82 -3.00
CA LEU A 56 6.51 7.48 -3.48
C LEU A 56 6.28 8.85 -2.89
N GLY A 57 6.86 9.12 -1.72
CA GLY A 57 6.58 10.34 -0.98
C GLY A 57 5.52 10.11 0.08
N VAL A 58 5.68 10.76 1.22
CA VAL A 58 4.72 10.61 2.33
C VAL A 58 3.31 10.98 1.88
N ASP A 59 3.18 12.03 1.08
CA ASP A 59 1.86 12.50 0.66
C ASP A 59 1.13 11.51 -0.21
N GLN A 60 1.86 10.61 -0.87
CA GLN A 60 1.22 9.57 -1.67
C GLN A 60 0.76 8.41 -0.83
N VAL A 61 1.43 8.16 0.29
CA VAL A 61 1.14 7.00 1.13
C VAL A 61 0.17 7.34 2.25
N LEU A 62 0.30 8.52 2.82
CA LEU A 62 -0.54 8.96 3.94
C LEU A 62 -1.86 9.53 3.44
N ASN A 63 -2.96 8.98 3.92
CA ASN A 63 -4.29 9.43 3.54
C ASN A 63 -4.80 10.48 4.52
N ARG A 64 -4.78 11.75 4.11
CA ARG A 64 -5.26 12.85 4.94
C ARG A 64 -6.73 13.17 4.71
N LYS A 65 -7.41 12.38 3.88
CA LYS A 65 -8.82 12.65 3.55
C LYS A 65 -9.79 11.70 4.22
N GLY A 66 -9.28 10.65 4.86
CA GLY A 66 -10.14 9.64 5.45
C GLY A 66 -10.59 9.99 6.85
N THR A 67 -11.50 9.15 7.36
CA THR A 67 -12.04 9.37 8.71
C THR A 67 -11.00 9.18 9.79
N THR A 68 -10.04 8.27 9.56
CA THR A 68 -9.01 8.04 10.56
C THR A 68 -8.16 9.28 10.77
N TRP A 69 -7.81 9.96 9.69
CA TRP A 69 -7.04 11.21 9.81
C TRP A 69 -7.84 12.26 10.57
N ARG A 70 -9.11 12.40 10.23
CA ARG A 70 -9.95 13.40 10.89
C ARG A 70 -10.16 13.12 12.36
N ALA A 71 -10.08 11.86 12.76
CA ALA A 71 -10.24 11.48 14.15
C ALA A 71 -8.99 11.73 14.99
N LEU A 72 -7.86 12.00 14.35
CA LEU A 72 -6.64 12.30 15.08
C LEU A 72 -6.74 13.67 15.73
N THR A 73 -6.05 13.82 16.88
CA THR A 73 -5.97 15.13 17.51
C THR A 73 -5.15 16.07 16.64
N PRO A 74 -5.33 17.40 16.80
CA PRO A 74 -4.49 18.35 16.06
C PRO A 74 -3.00 18.12 16.30
N THR A 75 -2.61 17.74 17.51
CA THR A 75 -1.22 17.45 17.80
C THR A 75 -0.72 16.26 17.01
N GLN A 76 -1.53 15.21 16.93
CA GLN A 76 -1.15 14.03 16.13
C GLN A 76 -1.02 14.38 14.66
N GLN A 77 -1.96 15.17 14.14
CA GLN A 77 -1.90 15.56 12.73
C GLN A 77 -0.64 16.39 12.47
N GLU A 78 -0.27 17.21 13.42
CA GLU A 78 0.90 18.04 13.26
C GLU A 78 2.19 17.22 13.23
N THR A 79 2.25 16.12 13.98
CA THR A 79 3.44 15.29 13.98
C THR A 79 3.69 14.66 12.63
N ALA A 80 2.67 14.55 11.80
CA ALA A 80 2.81 13.94 10.48
C ALA A 80 3.62 14.81 9.53
N SER A 81 3.94 16.05 9.89
CA SER A 81 4.82 16.88 9.08
C SER A 81 6.27 16.43 9.20
N ASN A 82 6.59 15.63 10.21
CA ASN A 82 7.92 15.06 10.40
C ASN A 82 7.94 13.66 9.80
N PHE A 83 8.95 13.35 8.99
CA PHE A 83 9.01 12.08 8.24
C PHE A 83 8.92 10.88 9.17
N GLU A 84 9.78 10.82 10.19
CA GLU A 84 9.79 9.66 11.09
C GLU A 84 8.50 9.55 11.88
N SER A 85 7.95 10.68 12.31
CA SER A 85 6.71 10.67 13.07
C SER A 85 5.54 10.22 12.19
N ALA A 86 5.55 10.61 10.93
CA ALA A 86 4.51 10.16 10.00
C ALA A 86 4.54 8.65 9.83
N LEU A 87 5.75 8.07 9.74
CA LEU A 87 5.86 6.62 9.63
C LEU A 87 5.29 5.91 10.85
N ARG A 88 5.62 6.41 12.03
CA ARG A 88 5.11 5.80 13.26
C ARG A 88 3.61 5.92 13.37
N LEU A 89 3.09 7.07 12.98
CA LEU A 89 1.65 7.30 13.02
C LEU A 89 0.93 6.32 12.10
N MET A 90 1.45 6.10 10.90
CA MET A 90 0.88 5.16 9.97
C MET A 90 1.01 3.72 10.45
N GLN A 91 2.10 3.40 11.14
CA GLN A 91 2.26 2.06 11.68
C GLN A 91 1.24 1.79 12.77
N GLU A 92 0.99 2.78 13.63
CA GLU A 92 0.02 2.62 14.71
C GLU A 92 -1.40 2.61 14.19
N HIS A 93 -1.66 3.38 13.13
CA HIS A 93 -2.99 3.52 12.55
C HIS A 93 -2.92 3.17 11.08
N THR A 94 -2.94 1.87 10.78
CA THR A 94 -2.75 1.43 9.40
C THR A 94 -3.86 1.92 8.47
N SER A 95 -5.00 2.32 9.03
CA SER A 95 -6.05 2.92 8.21
C SER A 95 -5.65 4.26 7.62
N LEU A 96 -4.56 4.86 8.12
CA LEU A 96 -4.01 6.08 7.53
C LEU A 96 -3.26 5.82 6.24
N ILE A 97 -2.90 4.58 5.96
CA ILE A 97 -2.17 4.25 4.74
C ILE A 97 -3.17 4.16 3.60
N LYS A 98 -2.90 4.85 2.51
CA LYS A 98 -3.76 4.76 1.33
C LYS A 98 -3.77 3.33 0.82
N ARG A 99 -4.92 2.86 0.40
CA ARG A 99 -5.12 1.46 0.03
C ARG A 99 -5.72 1.36 -1.35
N PRO A 100 -5.40 0.31 -2.06
CA PRO A 100 -4.35 -0.66 -1.76
C PRO A 100 -2.98 -0.15 -2.15
N VAL A 101 -1.95 -0.65 -1.48
CA VAL A 101 -0.58 -0.48 -1.93
C VAL A 101 -0.19 -1.78 -2.60
N VAL A 102 0.31 -1.72 -3.81
CA VAL A 102 0.65 -2.93 -4.54
C VAL A 102 2.12 -2.91 -4.92
N ALA A 103 2.80 -3.96 -4.52
CA ALA A 103 4.18 -4.21 -4.94
C ALA A 103 4.10 -5.19 -6.10
N TRP A 104 4.25 -4.66 -7.31
CA TRP A 104 4.06 -5.45 -8.52
C TRP A 104 5.28 -6.29 -8.82
N SER A 105 5.01 -7.50 -9.21
CA SER A 105 6.04 -8.40 -9.70
C SER A 105 6.19 -8.13 -11.18
N SER A 106 7.28 -7.51 -11.57
CA SER A 106 7.44 -7.14 -12.96
C SER A 106 8.83 -7.49 -13.47
N GLY A 107 9.19 -8.73 -13.32
CA GLY A 107 10.47 -9.20 -13.84
C GLY A 107 11.64 -8.61 -13.07
N GLU A 108 12.44 -7.83 -13.75
CA GLU A 108 13.67 -7.35 -13.15
C GLU A 108 13.48 -6.23 -12.15
N ALA A 109 12.36 -5.52 -12.24
CA ALA A 109 12.16 -4.36 -11.40
C ALA A 109 10.86 -4.48 -10.64
N SER A 110 10.88 -4.04 -9.39
CA SER A 110 9.67 -3.95 -8.61
C SER A 110 9.08 -2.57 -8.81
N THR A 111 7.79 -2.52 -8.96
CA THR A 111 7.08 -1.26 -9.07
C THR A 111 6.07 -1.20 -7.94
N LEU A 112 5.94 -0.04 -7.35
CA LEU A 112 5.04 0.19 -6.23
C LEU A 112 3.99 1.19 -6.64
N THR A 113 2.71 0.85 -6.41
CA THR A 113 1.62 1.79 -6.70
C THR A 113 0.72 1.92 -5.48
N VAL A 114 0.02 3.05 -5.42
CA VAL A 114 -0.93 3.34 -4.36
C VAL A 114 -2.26 3.67 -5.00
N GLY A 115 -3.34 3.09 -4.46
CA GLY A 115 -4.67 3.31 -4.99
C GLY A 115 -5.00 2.33 -6.09
N PHE A 116 -6.27 2.27 -6.45
CA PHE A 116 -6.74 1.36 -7.47
C PHE A 116 -7.02 2.13 -8.75
N SER A 117 -6.26 1.83 -9.79
CA SER A 117 -6.44 2.45 -11.09
C SER A 117 -6.29 1.38 -12.17
N PRO A 118 -7.41 0.88 -12.72
CA PRO A 118 -7.32 -0.18 -13.71
C PRO A 118 -6.43 0.18 -14.91
N VAL A 119 -6.47 1.43 -15.34
CA VAL A 119 -5.66 1.85 -16.49
C VAL A 119 -4.17 1.73 -16.17
N THR A 120 -3.76 2.25 -15.03
CA THR A 120 -2.36 2.15 -14.61
C THR A 120 -1.99 0.70 -14.35
N TRP A 121 -2.90 -0.05 -13.73
CA TRP A 121 -2.62 -1.44 -13.38
C TRP A 121 -2.42 -2.31 -14.60
N MET A 122 -3.13 -2.03 -15.68
CA MET A 122 -2.95 -2.80 -16.90
C MET A 122 -1.55 -2.71 -17.44
N GLN A 123 -0.90 -1.57 -17.24
CA GLN A 123 0.46 -1.38 -17.70
C GLN A 123 1.44 -2.31 -16.96
N HIS A 124 1.14 -2.61 -15.71
CA HIS A 124 2.00 -3.50 -14.92
C HIS A 124 1.71 -4.97 -15.17
N CYS A 125 0.52 -5.28 -15.66
CA CYS A 125 0.12 -6.65 -15.86
C CYS A 125 0.48 -7.18 -17.22
N ASP A 126 0.60 -6.30 -18.20
CA ASP A 126 0.85 -6.71 -19.56
C ASP A 126 2.31 -6.90 -19.89
N SER A 127 3.19 -6.66 -18.98
CA SER A 127 4.61 -6.75 -19.27
C SER A 127 5.15 -8.16 -19.19
#